data_00e996faa44ed64e2bbc2838aa151508
#
_entry.id   00e996faa44ed64e2bbc2838aa151508
#
_cell.length_a   1.000
_cell.length_b   1.000
_cell.length_c   1.000
_cell.angle_alpha   90.00
_cell.angle_beta   90.00
_cell.angle_gamma   90.00
#
_symmetry.space_group_name_H-M   'P 1'
#
loop_
_entity.id
_entity.type
_entity.pdbx_description
1 polymer ?
#
loop_
_entity_poly.entity_id
_entity_poly.type
_entity_poly.pdbx_seq_one_letter_code
_entity_poly.pdbx_strand_id
1 'polypeptide(L)'
;MATIPIRLDENCDYEKINKLFIDIESKGREHLKNDGFDEEEIDVYRSLEMRYLGQIHECTVNIETFDIDNETIEKVKDAFHKRHEELYTYSELESPVELVNIESTLYGRIDRPAPAEIENDTLLKDAIKSSRNLIFSNSGESIKTPVYDGNLLSDGHQIDGPAVVEEDTTTLVIEPGWLLELHKSGTYIINRKNH
;
A
#
# COMPACT_ATOMS: atom_id res chain seq x y z
N MET A 1 -19.61 -7.40 -0.45
CA MET A 1 -19.52 -8.87 -0.62
C MET A 1 -20.88 -9.49 -0.58
N ALA A 2 -21.16 -10.44 -1.45
CA ALA A 2 -22.38 -11.26 -1.41
C ALA A 2 -22.02 -12.74 -1.60
N THR A 3 -22.68 -13.60 -0.81
CA THR A 3 -22.52 -15.06 -0.88
C THR A 3 -23.48 -15.63 -1.91
N ILE A 4 -22.95 -16.40 -2.85
CA ILE A 4 -23.72 -16.98 -3.94
C ILE A 4 -23.10 -18.32 -4.39
N PRO A 5 -23.39 -19.43 -3.70
CA PRO A 5 -22.87 -20.73 -4.12
C PRO A 5 -23.45 -21.13 -5.49
N ILE A 6 -22.68 -20.94 -6.53
CA ILE A 6 -23.04 -21.27 -7.91
C ILE A 6 -21.93 -22.10 -8.52
N ARG A 7 -22.31 -23.23 -9.16
CA ARG A 7 -21.38 -24.01 -9.98
C ARG A 7 -21.14 -23.29 -11.31
N LEU A 8 -19.89 -23.16 -11.69
CA LEU A 8 -19.49 -22.52 -12.95
C LEU A 8 -19.49 -23.56 -14.09
N ASP A 9 -20.66 -24.02 -14.46
CA ASP A 9 -20.90 -24.95 -15.55
C ASP A 9 -21.81 -24.32 -16.62
N GLU A 10 -22.24 -25.10 -17.60
CA GLU A 10 -23.12 -24.69 -18.71
C GLU A 10 -24.49 -24.15 -18.27
N ASN A 11 -24.90 -24.40 -17.03
CA ASN A 11 -26.15 -23.94 -16.47
C ASN A 11 -25.97 -22.73 -15.53
N CYS A 12 -24.78 -22.11 -15.56
CA CYS A 12 -24.46 -20.97 -14.72
C CYS A 12 -25.32 -19.75 -15.07
N ASP A 13 -25.97 -19.18 -14.06
CA ASP A 13 -26.79 -17.98 -14.20
C ASP A 13 -25.90 -16.72 -14.13
N TYR A 14 -25.30 -16.36 -15.28
CA TYR A 14 -24.43 -15.19 -15.39
C TYR A 14 -25.17 -13.88 -15.13
N GLU A 15 -26.43 -13.78 -15.52
CA GLU A 15 -27.24 -12.56 -15.28
C GLU A 15 -27.38 -12.28 -13.79
N LYS A 16 -27.57 -13.34 -13.00
CA LYS A 16 -27.64 -13.23 -11.56
C LYS A 16 -26.32 -12.77 -10.94
N ILE A 17 -25.18 -13.27 -11.43
CA ILE A 17 -23.84 -12.84 -10.95
C ILE A 17 -23.62 -11.36 -11.28
N ASN A 18 -23.87 -10.96 -12.52
CA ASN A 18 -23.69 -9.58 -12.97
C ASN A 18 -24.60 -8.61 -12.22
N LYS A 19 -25.86 -9.00 -12.00
CA LYS A 19 -26.80 -8.21 -11.22
C LYS A 19 -26.31 -8.00 -9.79
N LEU A 20 -25.74 -9.02 -9.16
CA LEU A 20 -25.20 -8.90 -7.80
C LEU A 20 -24.00 -7.95 -7.75
N PHE A 21 -23.11 -7.96 -8.75
CA PHE A 21 -22.06 -6.95 -8.85
C PHE A 21 -22.63 -5.54 -8.95
N ILE A 22 -23.61 -5.31 -9.84
CA ILE A 22 -24.28 -4.01 -9.98
C ILE A 22 -24.89 -3.56 -8.64
N ASP A 23 -25.59 -4.45 -7.94
CA ASP A 23 -26.25 -4.14 -6.68
C ASP A 23 -25.25 -3.80 -5.55
N ILE A 24 -24.10 -4.48 -5.48
CA ILE A 24 -23.06 -4.18 -4.50
C ILE A 24 -22.37 -2.86 -4.85
N GLU A 25 -22.01 -2.69 -6.11
CA GLU A 25 -21.28 -1.51 -6.58
C GLU A 25 -22.11 -0.24 -6.50
N SER A 26 -23.42 -0.31 -6.80
CA SER A 26 -24.29 0.85 -6.67
C SER A 26 -24.35 1.36 -5.22
N LYS A 27 -24.40 0.46 -4.23
CA LYS A 27 -24.34 0.83 -2.82
C LYS A 27 -23.00 1.42 -2.42
N GLY A 28 -21.90 0.84 -2.90
CA GLY A 28 -20.56 1.35 -2.64
C GLY A 28 -20.36 2.75 -3.25
N ARG A 29 -20.84 2.97 -4.48
CA ARG A 29 -20.81 4.28 -5.15
C ARG A 29 -21.65 5.31 -4.40
N GLU A 30 -22.84 4.93 -3.94
CA GLU A 30 -23.70 5.81 -3.13
C GLU A 30 -22.99 6.27 -1.86
N HIS A 31 -22.29 5.35 -1.16
CA HIS A 31 -21.53 5.72 0.03
C HIS A 31 -20.40 6.70 -0.29
N LEU A 32 -19.57 6.42 -1.30
CA LEU A 32 -18.46 7.29 -1.68
C LEU A 32 -18.95 8.66 -2.18
N LYS A 33 -20.08 8.72 -2.90
CA LYS A 33 -20.69 9.98 -3.28
C LYS A 33 -21.17 10.80 -2.08
N ASN A 34 -21.74 10.17 -1.06
CA ASN A 34 -22.11 10.83 0.18
C ASN A 34 -20.88 11.34 0.97
N ASP A 35 -19.71 10.68 0.78
CA ASP A 35 -18.43 11.12 1.33
C ASP A 35 -17.75 12.23 0.49
N GLY A 36 -18.36 12.62 -0.64
CA GLY A 36 -17.95 13.76 -1.46
C GLY A 36 -17.11 13.41 -2.69
N PHE A 37 -17.02 12.12 -3.07
CA PHE A 37 -16.32 11.71 -4.29
C PHE A 37 -17.23 11.80 -5.51
N ASP A 38 -16.70 12.32 -6.62
CA ASP A 38 -17.34 12.26 -7.91
C ASP A 38 -17.22 10.87 -8.55
N GLU A 39 -18.11 10.54 -9.50
CA GLU A 39 -18.13 9.22 -10.16
C GLU A 39 -16.78 8.86 -10.82
N GLU A 40 -16.11 9.86 -11.38
CA GLU A 40 -14.82 9.72 -12.06
C GLU A 40 -13.64 9.46 -11.09
N GLU A 41 -13.85 9.72 -9.79
CA GLU A 41 -12.87 9.50 -8.74
C GLU A 41 -12.99 8.11 -8.08
N ILE A 42 -14.00 7.32 -8.51
CA ILE A 42 -14.28 6.02 -7.91
C ILE A 42 -13.69 4.89 -8.76
N ASP A 43 -12.69 4.24 -8.22
CA ASP A 43 -12.13 3.01 -8.80
C ASP A 43 -12.82 1.78 -8.22
N VAL A 44 -13.12 0.79 -9.08
CA VAL A 44 -13.78 -0.45 -8.71
C VAL A 44 -12.88 -1.64 -9.01
N TYR A 45 -12.74 -2.53 -8.04
CA TYR A 45 -11.99 -3.78 -8.15
C TYR A 45 -12.92 -4.93 -7.79
N ARG A 46 -12.99 -5.94 -8.65
CA ARG A 46 -13.80 -7.14 -8.45
C ARG A 46 -12.94 -8.33 -8.09
N SER A 47 -13.42 -9.16 -7.18
CA SER A 47 -12.84 -10.46 -6.89
C SER A 47 -13.92 -11.52 -6.67
N LEU A 48 -13.54 -12.76 -6.90
CA LEU A 48 -14.36 -13.95 -6.74
C LEU A 48 -13.67 -14.89 -5.75
N GLU A 49 -14.41 -15.39 -4.77
CA GLU A 49 -13.95 -16.50 -3.93
C GLU A 49 -14.48 -17.80 -4.53
N MET A 50 -13.56 -18.65 -4.94
CA MET A 50 -13.82 -19.85 -5.71
C MET A 50 -13.11 -21.05 -5.10
N ARG A 51 -13.67 -22.22 -5.34
CA ARG A 51 -13.08 -23.50 -4.91
C ARG A 51 -13.45 -24.64 -5.87
N TYR A 52 -12.71 -25.72 -5.83
CA TYR A 52 -13.20 -26.96 -6.44
C TYR A 52 -14.35 -27.53 -5.62
N LEU A 53 -15.29 -28.15 -6.31
CA LEU A 53 -16.45 -28.76 -5.66
C LEU A 53 -16.00 -29.78 -4.61
N GLY A 54 -16.48 -29.61 -3.38
CA GLY A 54 -16.13 -30.46 -2.24
C GLY A 54 -14.92 -29.98 -1.41
N GLN A 55 -14.20 -28.94 -1.83
CA GLN A 55 -13.19 -28.31 -1.00
C GLN A 55 -13.83 -27.41 0.06
N ILE A 56 -13.11 -27.23 1.19
CA ILE A 56 -13.57 -26.40 2.31
C ILE A 56 -13.06 -24.95 2.15
N HIS A 57 -11.83 -24.79 1.62
CA HIS A 57 -11.18 -23.50 1.53
C HIS A 57 -11.34 -22.92 0.13
N GLU A 58 -11.72 -21.65 0.09
CA GLU A 58 -11.80 -20.85 -1.11
C GLU A 58 -10.45 -20.19 -1.40
N CYS A 59 -10.20 -19.86 -2.66
CA CYS A 59 -9.14 -18.93 -3.04
C CYS A 59 -9.74 -17.72 -3.75
N THR A 60 -9.19 -16.55 -3.45
CA THR A 60 -9.61 -15.28 -4.05
C THR A 60 -8.94 -15.09 -5.39
N VAL A 61 -9.75 -14.81 -6.40
CA VAL A 61 -9.34 -14.52 -7.78
C VAL A 61 -9.76 -13.10 -8.12
N ASN A 62 -8.80 -12.24 -8.40
CA ASN A 62 -9.09 -10.90 -8.90
C ASN A 62 -9.47 -10.97 -10.37
N ILE A 63 -10.51 -10.25 -10.75
CA ILE A 63 -10.99 -10.18 -12.12
C ILE A 63 -11.08 -8.73 -12.58
N GLU A 64 -11.02 -8.53 -13.89
CA GLU A 64 -11.31 -7.22 -14.48
C GLU A 64 -12.81 -6.87 -14.33
N THR A 65 -13.15 -5.60 -14.43
CA THR A 65 -14.53 -5.10 -14.34
C THR A 65 -15.29 -5.29 -15.67
N PHE A 66 -15.48 -6.53 -16.08
CA PHE A 66 -16.30 -6.92 -17.21
C PHE A 66 -17.55 -7.69 -16.77
N ASP A 67 -18.51 -7.86 -17.66
CA ASP A 67 -19.65 -8.74 -17.42
C ASP A 67 -19.21 -10.20 -17.60
N ILE A 68 -19.66 -11.06 -16.68
CA ILE A 68 -19.40 -12.49 -16.77
C ILE A 68 -20.41 -13.10 -17.75
N ASP A 69 -19.88 -13.80 -18.74
CA ASP A 69 -20.61 -14.51 -19.80
C ASP A 69 -19.89 -15.81 -20.18
N ASN A 70 -20.33 -16.45 -21.25
CA ASN A 70 -19.74 -17.69 -21.74
C ASN A 70 -18.28 -17.56 -22.21
N GLU A 71 -17.85 -16.38 -22.66
CA GLU A 71 -16.47 -16.17 -23.12
C GLU A 71 -15.55 -15.82 -21.95
N THR A 72 -16.03 -14.98 -21.05
CA THR A 72 -15.26 -14.47 -19.93
C THR A 72 -15.14 -15.47 -18.79
N ILE A 73 -16.12 -16.38 -18.63
CA ILE A 73 -16.09 -17.41 -17.58
C ILE A 73 -14.90 -18.35 -17.70
N GLU A 74 -14.48 -18.68 -18.92
CA GLU A 74 -13.30 -19.55 -19.12
C GLU A 74 -12.02 -18.84 -18.67
N LYS A 75 -11.90 -17.53 -18.92
CA LYS A 75 -10.78 -16.72 -18.38
C LYS A 75 -10.78 -16.70 -16.85
N VAL A 76 -11.98 -16.64 -16.26
CA VAL A 76 -12.14 -16.68 -14.79
C VAL A 76 -11.71 -18.04 -14.23
N LYS A 77 -12.09 -19.14 -14.89
CA LYS A 77 -11.67 -20.50 -14.49
C LYS A 77 -10.14 -20.67 -14.62
N ASP A 78 -9.57 -20.21 -15.73
CA ASP A 78 -8.12 -20.26 -15.94
C ASP A 78 -7.36 -19.47 -14.85
N ALA A 79 -7.83 -18.28 -14.51
CA ALA A 79 -7.28 -17.49 -13.43
C ALA A 79 -7.40 -18.19 -12.07
N PHE A 80 -8.53 -18.88 -11.82
CA PHE A 80 -8.72 -19.70 -10.63
C PHE A 80 -7.74 -20.87 -10.56
N HIS A 81 -7.63 -21.66 -11.63
CA HIS A 81 -6.71 -22.81 -11.68
C HIS A 81 -5.26 -22.37 -11.41
N LYS A 82 -4.84 -21.29 -12.05
CA LYS A 82 -3.51 -20.70 -11.83
C LYS A 82 -3.33 -20.26 -10.39
N ARG A 83 -4.31 -19.54 -9.84
CA ARG A 83 -4.24 -19.06 -8.45
C ARG A 83 -4.22 -20.20 -7.44
N HIS A 84 -4.99 -21.25 -7.69
CA HIS A 84 -5.02 -22.45 -6.85
C HIS A 84 -3.66 -23.18 -6.88
N GLU A 85 -3.04 -23.29 -8.06
CA GLU A 85 -1.71 -23.89 -8.20
C GLU A 85 -0.62 -23.06 -7.49
N GLU A 86 -0.68 -21.74 -7.56
CA GLU A 86 0.22 -20.85 -6.82
C GLU A 86 0.12 -21.03 -5.30
N LEU A 87 -1.08 -21.24 -4.78
CA LEU A 87 -1.32 -21.35 -3.33
C LEU A 87 -1.08 -22.76 -2.79
N TYR A 88 -1.48 -23.78 -3.56
CA TYR A 88 -1.54 -25.17 -3.08
C TYR A 88 -0.62 -26.11 -3.85
N THR A 89 0.13 -25.63 -4.87
CA THR A 89 1.09 -26.39 -5.67
C THR A 89 0.46 -27.43 -6.59
N TYR A 90 -0.85 -27.44 -6.78
CA TYR A 90 -1.58 -28.29 -7.71
C TYR A 90 -2.83 -27.60 -8.24
N SER A 91 -3.33 -28.07 -9.38
CA SER A 91 -4.63 -27.67 -9.94
C SER A 91 -5.35 -28.91 -10.50
N GLU A 92 -6.67 -28.88 -10.50
CA GLU A 92 -7.54 -29.98 -10.97
C GLU A 92 -8.42 -29.47 -12.12
N LEU A 93 -7.88 -29.41 -13.34
CA LEU A 93 -8.54 -28.78 -14.49
C LEU A 93 -9.88 -29.44 -14.85
N GLU A 94 -10.05 -30.73 -14.57
CA GLU A 94 -11.28 -31.48 -14.85
C GLU A 94 -12.33 -31.41 -13.71
N SER A 95 -11.93 -30.87 -12.55
CA SER A 95 -12.83 -30.78 -11.41
C SER A 95 -13.80 -29.61 -11.54
N PRO A 96 -15.09 -29.77 -11.20
CA PRO A 96 -16.06 -28.68 -11.21
C PRO A 96 -15.63 -27.56 -10.27
N VAL A 97 -15.77 -26.33 -10.73
CA VAL A 97 -15.47 -25.11 -9.94
C VAL A 97 -16.75 -24.50 -9.42
N GLU A 98 -16.72 -24.07 -8.17
CA GLU A 98 -17.82 -23.42 -7.49
C GLU A 98 -17.42 -21.98 -7.12
N LEU A 99 -18.26 -21.02 -7.52
CA LEU A 99 -18.21 -19.65 -7.03
C LEU A 99 -18.94 -19.60 -5.68
N VAL A 100 -18.29 -19.11 -4.66
CA VAL A 100 -18.85 -19.05 -3.30
C VAL A 100 -19.26 -17.64 -2.93
N ASN A 101 -18.38 -16.67 -3.14
CA ASN A 101 -18.65 -15.26 -2.87
C ASN A 101 -18.20 -14.38 -4.03
N ILE A 102 -18.88 -13.26 -4.18
CA ILE A 102 -18.46 -12.14 -5.02
C ILE A 102 -18.13 -10.95 -4.13
N GLU A 103 -17.11 -10.20 -4.51
CA GLU A 103 -16.67 -9.03 -3.80
C GLU A 103 -16.36 -7.91 -4.78
N SER A 104 -16.79 -6.70 -4.44
CA SER A 104 -16.34 -5.46 -5.10
C SER A 104 -15.78 -4.53 -4.04
N THR A 105 -14.56 -4.09 -4.25
CA THR A 105 -13.89 -3.08 -3.44
C THR A 105 -13.86 -1.78 -4.21
N LEU A 106 -14.41 -0.73 -3.63
CA LEU A 106 -14.46 0.59 -4.24
C LEU A 106 -13.55 1.55 -3.47
N TYR A 107 -12.76 2.32 -4.21
CA TYR A 107 -11.86 3.33 -3.65
C TYR A 107 -12.20 4.71 -4.22
N GLY A 108 -12.37 5.70 -3.34
CA GLY A 108 -12.33 7.10 -3.73
C GLY A 108 -10.88 7.56 -3.87
N ARG A 109 -10.51 8.08 -5.05
CA ARG A 109 -9.19 8.66 -5.25
C ARG A 109 -9.10 10.00 -4.55
N ILE A 110 -8.09 10.14 -3.71
CA ILE A 110 -7.78 11.41 -3.04
C ILE A 110 -6.57 12.00 -3.75
N ASP A 111 -6.66 13.26 -4.11
CA ASP A 111 -5.49 14.01 -4.57
C ASP A 111 -4.43 14.01 -3.48
N ARG A 112 -3.28 13.46 -3.79
CA ARG A 112 -2.15 13.52 -2.87
C ARG A 112 -1.56 14.92 -2.95
N PRO A 113 -1.53 15.69 -1.86
CA PRO A 113 -0.81 16.94 -1.87
C PRO A 113 0.65 16.67 -2.25
N ALA A 114 1.16 17.43 -3.19
CA ALA A 114 2.59 17.39 -3.49
C ALA A 114 3.36 17.72 -2.19
N PRO A 115 4.40 16.96 -1.83
CA PRO A 115 5.24 17.34 -0.71
C PRO A 115 5.73 18.78 -0.90
N ALA A 116 5.64 19.59 0.15
CA ALA A 116 6.25 20.91 0.12
C ALA A 116 7.75 20.74 -0.13
N GLU A 117 8.29 21.45 -1.12
CA GLU A 117 9.74 21.44 -1.34
C GLU A 117 10.41 22.39 -0.35
N ILE A 118 11.59 21.99 0.14
CA ILE A 118 12.40 22.86 0.99
C ILE A 118 13.09 23.87 0.08
N GLU A 119 12.80 25.15 0.31
CA GLU A 119 13.39 26.25 -0.46
C GLU A 119 14.61 26.92 0.24
N ASN A 120 15.11 26.32 1.32
CA ASN A 120 16.27 26.87 2.04
C ASN A 120 17.56 26.70 1.22
N ASP A 121 18.41 27.72 1.27
CA ASP A 121 19.77 27.72 0.70
C ASP A 121 20.82 28.07 1.78
N THR A 122 20.62 27.53 2.97
CA THR A 122 21.48 27.76 4.13
C THR A 122 22.71 26.84 4.06
N LEU A 123 23.87 27.32 4.45
CA LEU A 123 25.04 26.44 4.55
C LEU A 123 24.90 25.53 5.77
N LEU A 124 25.26 24.26 5.68
CA LEU A 124 25.13 23.29 6.77
C LEU A 124 25.74 23.76 8.10
N LYS A 125 26.88 24.45 8.04
CA LYS A 125 27.54 25.00 9.24
C LYS A 125 26.71 26.04 9.98
N ASP A 126 25.87 26.78 9.27
CA ASP A 126 25.03 27.85 9.84
C ASP A 126 23.73 27.28 10.46
N ALA A 127 23.41 26.02 10.18
CA ALA A 127 22.36 25.28 10.84
C ALA A 127 22.76 24.74 12.23
N ILE A 128 24.05 24.79 12.60
CA ILE A 128 24.50 24.35 13.92
C ILE A 128 24.12 25.40 14.96
N LYS A 129 23.17 25.08 15.85
CA LYS A 129 22.73 26.00 16.90
C LYS A 129 23.42 25.81 18.23
N SER A 130 23.96 24.62 18.52
CA SER A 130 24.62 24.31 19.80
C SER A 130 25.43 23.02 19.73
N SER A 131 26.02 22.60 20.82
CA SER A 131 26.55 21.27 21.02
C SER A 131 26.24 20.73 22.42
N ARG A 132 26.04 19.44 22.54
CA ARG A 132 25.76 18.72 23.80
C ARG A 132 26.71 17.53 23.94
N ASN A 133 26.92 17.14 25.18
CA ASN A 133 27.57 15.86 25.48
C ASN A 133 26.51 14.78 25.60
N LEU A 134 26.58 13.77 24.71
CA LEU A 134 25.64 12.64 24.65
C LEU A 134 26.36 11.33 24.83
N ILE A 135 25.69 10.36 25.41
CA ILE A 135 26.15 8.98 25.54
C ILE A 135 25.39 8.15 24.52
N PHE A 136 26.11 7.56 23.55
CA PHE A 136 25.57 6.64 22.55
C PHE A 136 25.89 5.22 22.97
N SER A 137 24.84 4.41 23.12
CA SER A 137 24.93 2.97 23.41
C SER A 137 25.83 2.54 24.60
N ASN A 138 26.32 1.33 24.55
CA ASN A 138 26.90 0.57 25.66
C ASN A 138 28.31 1.00 26.11
N SER A 139 28.97 1.94 25.46
CA SER A 139 30.34 2.35 25.85
C SER A 139 30.34 3.22 27.11
N GLY A 140 29.24 3.90 27.42
CA GLY A 140 29.17 4.85 28.52
C GLY A 140 30.03 6.12 28.33
N GLU A 141 30.70 6.24 27.18
CA GLU A 141 31.51 7.41 26.85
C GLU A 141 30.65 8.61 26.41
N SER A 142 30.98 9.76 26.91
CA SER A 142 30.31 11.02 26.58
C SER A 142 30.99 11.64 25.37
N ILE A 143 30.22 11.81 24.27
CA ILE A 143 30.71 12.38 22.99
C ILE A 143 30.10 13.77 22.81
N LYS A 144 30.97 14.78 22.53
CA LYS A 144 30.50 16.11 22.16
C LYS A 144 29.83 16.07 20.80
N THR A 145 28.53 16.33 20.78
CA THR A 145 27.64 16.12 19.62
C THR A 145 27.07 17.46 19.17
N PRO A 146 27.20 17.83 17.89
CA PRO A 146 26.57 19.03 17.35
C PRO A 146 25.03 18.88 17.31
N VAL A 147 24.34 20.00 17.51
CA VAL A 147 22.90 20.09 17.44
C VAL A 147 22.54 21.07 16.32
N TYR A 148 21.85 20.57 15.33
CA TYR A 148 21.38 21.32 14.18
C TYR A 148 19.94 21.79 14.38
N ASP A 149 19.62 22.96 13.84
CA ASP A 149 18.27 23.43 13.67
C ASP A 149 17.69 22.88 12.37
N GLY A 150 16.66 22.01 12.45
CA GLY A 150 16.05 21.38 11.30
C GLY A 150 15.44 22.39 10.33
N ASN A 151 14.89 23.49 10.85
CA ASN A 151 14.31 24.57 10.05
C ASN A 151 15.33 25.29 9.15
N LEU A 152 16.63 25.15 9.42
CA LEU A 152 17.72 25.76 8.65
C LEU A 152 18.41 24.76 7.70
N LEU A 153 17.96 23.51 7.67
CA LEU A 153 18.52 22.51 6.78
C LEU A 153 17.97 22.68 5.36
N SER A 154 18.80 22.41 4.36
CA SER A 154 18.48 22.51 2.94
C SER A 154 18.55 21.16 2.25
N ASP A 155 17.95 21.06 1.07
CA ASP A 155 18.04 19.86 0.22
C ASP A 155 19.50 19.43 0.00
N GLY A 156 19.75 18.15 0.09
CA GLY A 156 21.09 17.57 -0.10
C GLY A 156 22.05 17.77 1.07
N HIS A 157 21.67 18.43 2.16
CA HIS A 157 22.50 18.47 3.35
C HIS A 157 22.76 17.08 3.91
N GLN A 158 24.02 16.77 4.15
CA GLN A 158 24.47 15.50 4.71
C GLN A 158 25.11 15.75 6.08
N ILE A 159 24.63 15.03 7.09
CA ILE A 159 25.06 15.15 8.47
C ILE A 159 25.61 13.81 8.94
N ASP A 160 26.89 13.81 9.27
CA ASP A 160 27.54 12.65 9.87
C ASP A 160 27.20 12.51 11.35
N GLY A 161 26.87 11.31 11.78
CA GLY A 161 26.77 10.99 13.19
C GLY A 161 28.15 10.85 13.87
N PRO A 162 28.26 11.19 15.16
CA PRO A 162 27.16 11.56 16.04
C PRO A 162 26.64 12.97 15.85
N ALA A 163 25.34 13.15 15.73
CA ALA A 163 24.67 14.44 15.56
C ALA A 163 23.24 14.41 16.12
N VAL A 164 22.67 15.59 16.34
CA VAL A 164 21.25 15.78 16.66
C VAL A 164 20.66 16.80 15.72
N VAL A 165 19.47 16.55 15.21
CA VAL A 165 18.65 17.54 14.48
C VAL A 165 17.41 17.77 15.31
N GLU A 166 17.14 19.03 15.66
CA GLU A 166 15.94 19.43 16.38
C GLU A 166 14.98 20.14 15.44
N GLU A 167 13.78 19.61 15.34
CA GLU A 167 12.61 20.18 14.69
C GLU A 167 11.63 20.72 15.71
N ASP A 168 10.64 21.49 15.27
CA ASP A 168 9.62 22.05 16.18
C ASP A 168 8.83 20.97 16.95
N THR A 169 8.62 19.80 16.33
CA THR A 169 7.78 18.74 16.89
C THR A 169 8.52 17.44 17.19
N THR A 170 9.78 17.32 16.78
CA THR A 170 10.55 16.08 16.95
C THR A 170 12.06 16.35 17.06
N THR A 171 12.81 15.32 17.43
CA THR A 171 14.28 15.35 17.49
C THR A 171 14.81 14.06 16.87
N LEU A 172 15.73 14.19 15.94
CA LEU A 172 16.44 13.08 15.35
C LEU A 172 17.83 12.95 15.99
N VAL A 173 18.19 11.73 16.36
CA VAL A 173 19.51 11.41 16.87
C VAL A 173 20.20 10.52 15.84
N ILE A 174 21.32 11.00 15.33
CA ILE A 174 22.16 10.29 14.36
C ILE A 174 23.32 9.66 15.13
N GLU A 175 23.36 8.35 15.19
CA GLU A 175 24.39 7.60 15.91
C GLU A 175 25.74 7.65 15.18
N PRO A 176 26.85 7.41 15.90
CA PRO A 176 28.16 7.23 15.26
C PRO A 176 28.12 6.14 14.18
N GLY A 177 28.68 6.43 13.01
CA GLY A 177 28.69 5.52 11.85
C GLY A 177 27.43 5.56 10.99
N TRP A 178 26.51 6.50 11.27
CA TRP A 178 25.36 6.76 10.43
C TRP A 178 25.49 8.12 9.71
N LEU A 179 24.82 8.24 8.58
CA LEU A 179 24.71 9.44 7.76
C LEU A 179 23.24 9.79 7.59
N LEU A 180 22.89 11.03 7.90
CA LEU A 180 21.59 11.61 7.57
C LEU A 180 21.75 12.45 6.28
N GLU A 181 20.80 12.33 5.39
CA GLU A 181 20.63 13.18 4.22
C GLU A 181 19.21 13.75 4.22
N LEU A 182 19.08 15.06 3.97
CA LEU A 182 17.80 15.71 3.80
C LEU A 182 17.45 15.78 2.33
N HIS A 183 16.30 15.19 1.97
CA HIS A 183 15.73 15.22 0.63
C HIS A 183 14.85 16.47 0.47
N LYS A 184 14.74 17.00 -0.75
CA LYS A 184 13.94 18.18 -1.10
C LYS A 184 12.48 18.15 -0.60
N SER A 185 11.92 16.97 -0.42
CA SER A 185 10.57 16.78 0.15
C SER A 185 10.48 16.95 1.66
N GLY A 186 11.56 17.34 2.34
CA GLY A 186 11.61 17.40 3.81
C GLY A 186 11.81 16.04 4.49
N THR A 187 12.05 14.99 3.71
CA THR A 187 12.27 13.64 4.27
C THR A 187 13.71 13.47 4.69
N TYR A 188 13.94 13.07 5.93
CA TYR A 188 15.25 12.66 6.42
C TYR A 188 15.51 11.20 6.07
N ILE A 189 16.59 10.93 5.36
CA ILE A 189 17.07 9.59 4.99
C ILE A 189 18.28 9.28 5.85
N ILE A 190 18.19 8.26 6.69
CA ILE A 190 19.30 7.88 7.59
C ILE A 190 19.81 6.51 7.18
N ASN A 191 21.07 6.45 6.78
CA ASN A 191 21.74 5.24 6.32
C ASN A 191 22.99 4.93 7.17
N ARG A 192 23.27 3.66 7.36
CA ARG A 192 24.53 3.23 7.95
C ARG A 192 25.65 3.42 6.94
N LYS A 193 26.73 4.03 7.37
CA LYS A 193 27.92 4.16 6.51
C LYS A 193 28.49 2.76 6.24
N ASN A 194 28.65 2.43 4.97
CA ASN A 194 29.40 1.24 4.58
C ASN A 194 30.88 1.49 4.88
N HIS A 195 31.46 0.61 5.63
CA HIS A 195 32.93 0.58 5.86
C HIS A 195 33.63 0.00 4.66
#